data_244dd24dad861877e0906c7cc7de792b
#
_entry.id   244dd24dad861877e0906c7cc7de792b
#
_cell.length_a   1.000
_cell.length_b   1.000
_cell.length_c   1.000
_cell.angle_alpha   90.00
_cell.angle_beta   90.00
_cell.angle_gamma   90.00
#
_symmetry.space_group_name_H-M   'P 1'
#
loop_
_entity.id
_entity.type
_entity.pdbx_description
1 polymer ?
#
loop_
_entity_poly.entity_id
_entity_poly.type
_entity_poly.pdbx_seq_one_letter_code
_entity_poly.pdbx_strand_id
1 'polypeptide(L)'
;MPQGKREDSPCIPGRKSPDGIWNGVNLTYYGFFNALAFVVATAVFLVLLGSIGITPLAAGIVILPVLVVGMWAARFIARWVEKKPHTFSVVAAAFACTIAAPWILILVNATAGRWLTFYLPMIETLAAMVIAYAFGEGIGRLACISFGCCYG
;
A
#
# COMPACT_ATOMS: atom_id res chain seq x y z
N MET A 1 -8.40 30.57 -0.42
CA MET A 1 -7.06 30.63 0.21
C MET A 1 -6.05 30.31 -0.86
N PRO A 2 -4.99 31.08 -1.07
CA PRO A 2 -3.96 30.73 -2.05
C PRO A 2 -3.28 29.46 -1.60
N GLN A 3 -3.30 28.43 -2.44
CA GLN A 3 -2.54 27.21 -2.25
C GLN A 3 -1.06 27.56 -2.40
N GLY A 4 -0.43 27.97 -1.31
CA GLY A 4 1.01 28.04 -1.24
C GLY A 4 1.55 26.63 -1.48
N LYS A 5 2.50 26.48 -2.41
CA LYS A 5 3.28 25.27 -2.59
C LYS A 5 3.89 24.90 -1.24
N ARG A 6 3.25 24.00 -0.49
CA ARG A 6 3.89 23.35 0.65
C ARG A 6 4.90 22.38 0.08
N GLU A 7 6.15 22.78 0.11
CA GLU A 7 7.23 21.85 -0.15
C GLU A 7 7.30 20.88 1.03
N ASP A 8 7.29 19.59 0.75
CA ASP A 8 7.51 18.55 1.76
C ASP A 8 8.81 18.85 2.51
N SER A 9 8.72 18.94 3.83
CA SER A 9 9.91 19.10 4.65
C SER A 9 10.77 17.84 4.53
N PRO A 10 12.01 17.93 4.00
CA PRO A 10 12.86 16.76 3.87
C PRO A 10 13.40 16.33 5.22
N CYS A 11 13.28 15.04 5.55
CA CYS A 11 13.95 14.44 6.72
C CYS A 11 15.43 14.15 6.40
N ILE A 12 15.76 13.93 5.13
CA ILE A 12 17.14 13.89 4.62
C ILE A 12 17.20 14.84 3.42
N PRO A 13 17.78 16.04 3.57
CA PRO A 13 17.81 17.01 2.49
C PRO A 13 18.76 16.55 1.37
N GLY A 14 18.24 16.44 0.16
CA GLY A 14 19.06 16.32 -1.04
C GLY A 14 19.76 17.65 -1.37
N ARG A 15 20.81 17.60 -2.16
CA ARG A 15 21.51 18.78 -2.63
C ARG A 15 20.83 19.31 -3.90
N LYS A 16 20.30 20.53 -3.85
CA LYS A 16 19.71 21.17 -5.03
C LYS A 16 20.84 21.74 -5.90
N SER A 17 20.91 21.34 -7.16
CA SER A 17 21.82 21.92 -8.15
C SER A 17 21.40 23.36 -8.49
N PRO A 18 22.30 24.24 -8.95
CA PRO A 18 21.96 25.58 -9.43
C PRO A 18 20.87 25.59 -10.49
N ASP A 19 20.77 24.51 -11.28
CA ASP A 19 19.75 24.31 -12.33
C ASP A 19 18.37 23.88 -11.79
N GLY A 20 18.21 23.84 -10.47
CA GLY A 20 16.94 23.47 -9.83
C GLY A 20 16.69 21.97 -9.71
N ILE A 21 17.60 21.11 -10.17
CA ILE A 21 17.50 19.65 -10.12
C ILE A 21 18.01 19.15 -8.76
N TRP A 22 17.24 18.26 -8.13
CA TRP A 22 17.62 17.62 -6.88
C TRP A 22 18.60 16.47 -7.16
N ASN A 23 19.83 16.59 -6.64
CA ASN A 23 20.85 15.54 -6.69
C ASN A 23 20.90 14.82 -5.33
N GLY A 24 20.69 13.50 -5.34
CA GLY A 24 20.70 12.66 -4.15
C GLY A 24 19.31 12.18 -3.71
N VAL A 25 19.26 11.44 -2.62
CA VAL A 25 18.01 10.92 -2.04
C VAL A 25 17.33 12.05 -1.27
N ASN A 26 16.23 12.58 -1.82
CA ASN A 26 15.38 13.52 -1.09
C ASN A 26 14.26 12.71 -0.41
N LEU A 27 14.54 12.24 0.82
CA LEU A 27 13.55 11.53 1.62
C LEU A 27 12.71 12.55 2.38
N THR A 28 11.43 12.64 2.06
CA THR A 28 10.46 13.48 2.77
C THR A 28 9.82 12.70 3.92
N TYR A 29 9.33 13.39 4.94
CA TYR A 29 8.55 12.77 6.03
C TYR A 29 7.33 12.03 5.48
N TYR A 30 6.69 12.57 4.46
CA TYR A 30 5.59 11.91 3.75
C TYR A 30 6.01 10.57 3.17
N GLY A 31 7.12 10.53 2.45
CA GLY A 31 7.66 9.29 1.88
C GLY A 31 8.08 8.30 2.95
N PHE A 32 8.71 8.77 4.03
CA PHE A 32 9.12 7.92 5.15
C PHE A 32 7.92 7.23 5.82
N PHE A 33 6.88 7.98 6.20
CA PHE A 33 5.70 7.39 6.83
C PHE A 33 4.92 6.46 5.90
N ASN A 34 4.85 6.75 4.59
CA ASN A 34 4.25 5.83 3.63
C ASN A 34 5.06 4.52 3.54
N ALA A 35 6.38 4.58 3.44
CA ALA A 35 7.22 3.39 3.42
C ALA A 35 7.07 2.58 4.72
N LEU A 36 7.06 3.26 5.88
CA LEU A 36 6.86 2.63 7.17
C LEU A 36 5.48 1.95 7.26
N ALA A 37 4.43 2.58 6.73
CA ALA A 37 3.09 2.00 6.66
C ALA A 37 3.06 0.68 5.89
N PHE A 38 3.73 0.61 4.74
CA PHE A 38 3.85 -0.61 3.95
C PHE A 38 4.64 -1.70 4.68
N VAL A 39 5.77 -1.34 5.31
CA VAL A 39 6.60 -2.30 6.05
C VAL A 39 5.83 -2.88 7.22
N VAL A 40 5.16 -2.04 8.02
CA VAL A 40 4.39 -2.50 9.18
C VAL A 40 3.18 -3.33 8.75
N ALA A 41 2.42 -2.90 7.75
CA ALA A 41 1.30 -3.68 7.23
C ALA A 41 1.74 -5.06 6.73
N THR A 42 2.85 -5.12 5.97
CA THR A 42 3.39 -6.40 5.50
C THR A 42 3.87 -7.27 6.65
N ALA A 43 4.55 -6.70 7.65
CA ALA A 43 5.01 -7.45 8.81
C ALA A 43 3.83 -8.02 9.62
N VAL A 44 2.79 -7.22 9.88
CA VAL A 44 1.57 -7.67 10.57
C VAL A 44 0.90 -8.81 9.79
N PHE A 45 0.77 -8.67 8.47
CA PHE A 45 0.19 -9.71 7.62
C PHE A 45 0.97 -11.03 7.71
N LEU A 46 2.30 -10.96 7.58
CA LEU A 46 3.17 -12.14 7.67
C LEU A 46 3.13 -12.80 9.05
N VAL A 47 3.10 -12.02 10.13
CA VAL A 47 3.00 -12.52 11.50
C VAL A 47 1.66 -13.23 11.72
N LEU A 48 0.56 -12.62 11.29
CA LEU A 48 -0.78 -13.21 11.43
C LEU A 48 -0.92 -14.51 10.64
N LEU A 49 -0.45 -14.56 9.40
CA LEU A 49 -0.46 -15.79 8.62
C LEU A 49 0.52 -16.83 9.15
N GLY A 50 1.68 -16.41 9.64
CA GLY A 50 2.65 -17.30 10.28
C GLY A 50 2.12 -17.94 11.54
N SER A 51 1.29 -17.24 12.32
CA SER A 51 0.67 -17.77 13.53
C SER A 51 -0.30 -18.94 13.29
N ILE A 52 -0.86 -19.03 12.08
CA ILE A 52 -1.72 -20.13 11.63
C ILE A 52 -0.96 -21.16 10.76
N GLY A 53 0.38 -21.08 10.74
CA GLY A 53 1.24 -22.06 10.06
C GLY A 53 1.41 -21.82 8.55
N ILE A 54 1.01 -20.67 8.02
CA ILE A 54 1.20 -20.34 6.60
C ILE A 54 2.62 -19.83 6.37
N THR A 55 3.27 -20.39 5.35
CA THR A 55 4.64 -20.00 5.00
C THR A 55 4.69 -18.58 4.42
N PRO A 56 5.78 -17.82 4.64
CA PRO A 56 5.95 -16.48 4.05
C PRO A 56 5.87 -16.47 2.52
N LEU A 57 6.26 -17.58 1.87
CA LEU A 57 6.16 -17.74 0.43
C LEU A 57 4.69 -17.73 -0.02
N ALA A 58 3.83 -18.52 0.64
CA ALA A 58 2.40 -18.58 0.31
C ALA A 58 1.72 -17.23 0.56
N ALA A 59 2.08 -16.54 1.66
CA ALA A 59 1.61 -15.19 1.95
C ALA A 59 2.04 -14.19 0.86
N GLY A 60 3.28 -14.28 0.37
CA GLY A 60 3.80 -13.45 -0.72
C GLY A 60 3.07 -13.65 -2.04
N ILE A 61 2.74 -14.89 -2.39
CA ILE A 61 2.00 -15.23 -3.61
C ILE A 61 0.60 -14.60 -3.63
N VAL A 62 -0.02 -14.39 -2.47
CA VAL A 62 -1.33 -13.72 -2.37
C VAL A 62 -1.21 -12.21 -2.33
N ILE A 63 -0.27 -11.68 -1.54
CA ILE A 63 -0.19 -10.22 -1.36
C ILE A 63 0.24 -9.50 -2.64
N LEU A 64 1.12 -10.11 -3.45
CA LEU A 64 1.61 -9.50 -4.68
C LEU A 64 0.49 -9.18 -5.69
N PRO A 65 -0.39 -10.12 -6.10
CA PRO A 65 -1.48 -9.79 -7.02
C PRO A 65 -2.48 -8.82 -6.41
N VAL A 66 -2.75 -8.87 -5.09
CA VAL A 66 -3.62 -7.89 -4.42
C VAL A 66 -3.04 -6.48 -4.52
N LEU A 67 -1.73 -6.31 -4.28
CA LEU A 67 -1.07 -5.01 -4.42
C LEU A 67 -1.07 -4.52 -5.86
N VAL A 68 -0.85 -5.40 -6.84
CA VAL A 68 -0.90 -5.04 -8.26
C VAL A 68 -2.30 -4.55 -8.63
N VAL A 69 -3.35 -5.27 -8.26
CA VAL A 69 -4.74 -4.86 -8.52
C VAL A 69 -5.03 -3.52 -7.85
N GLY A 70 -4.62 -3.34 -6.58
CA GLY A 70 -4.79 -2.08 -5.87
C GLY A 70 -4.12 -0.90 -6.54
N MET A 71 -2.88 -1.05 -6.99
CA MET A 71 -2.15 0.00 -7.70
C MET A 71 -2.79 0.36 -9.04
N TRP A 72 -3.24 -0.63 -9.80
CA TRP A 72 -3.95 -0.41 -11.07
C TRP A 72 -5.27 0.32 -10.85
N ALA A 73 -6.08 -0.16 -9.90
CA ALA A 73 -7.35 0.44 -9.56
C ALA A 73 -7.20 1.88 -9.06
N ALA A 74 -6.21 2.14 -8.19
CA ALA A 74 -5.92 3.47 -7.69
C ALA A 74 -5.64 4.48 -8.81
N ARG A 75 -4.83 4.06 -9.79
CA ARG A 75 -4.49 4.91 -10.95
C ARG A 75 -5.65 5.06 -11.93
N PHE A 76 -6.34 3.97 -12.23
CA PHE A 76 -7.41 3.95 -13.21
C PHE A 76 -8.61 4.78 -12.74
N ILE A 77 -9.08 4.53 -11.51
CA ILE A 77 -10.24 5.24 -10.95
C ILE A 77 -9.90 6.71 -10.72
N ALA A 78 -8.70 7.05 -10.22
CA ALA A 78 -8.28 8.43 -10.06
C ALA A 78 -8.26 9.20 -11.39
N ARG A 79 -7.74 8.58 -12.46
CA ARG A 79 -7.77 9.19 -13.80
C ARG A 79 -9.19 9.42 -14.31
N TRP A 80 -10.07 8.47 -14.08
CA TRP A 80 -11.44 8.53 -14.56
C TRP A 80 -12.28 9.56 -13.80
N VAL A 81 -12.13 9.62 -12.48
CA VAL A 81 -12.89 10.52 -11.60
C VAL A 81 -12.31 11.94 -11.61
N GLU A 82 -10.99 12.08 -11.45
CA GLU A 82 -10.34 13.37 -11.29
C GLU A 82 -9.88 13.99 -12.61
N LYS A 83 -9.92 13.23 -13.71
CA LYS A 83 -9.46 13.64 -15.05
C LYS A 83 -8.04 14.20 -15.10
N LYS A 84 -7.19 13.83 -14.14
CA LYS A 84 -5.78 14.23 -14.04
C LYS A 84 -4.86 13.03 -14.21
N PRO A 85 -3.75 13.15 -14.97
CA PRO A 85 -2.89 12.01 -15.31
C PRO A 85 -2.05 11.49 -14.15
N HIS A 86 -1.86 12.27 -13.07
CA HIS A 86 -0.93 11.95 -11.97
C HIS A 86 -1.59 11.80 -10.59
N THR A 87 -2.89 11.52 -10.55
CA THR A 87 -3.61 11.34 -9.29
C THR A 87 -3.61 9.88 -8.87
N PHE A 88 -3.61 9.65 -7.56
CA PHE A 88 -3.65 8.35 -6.91
C PHE A 88 -4.70 8.37 -5.80
N SER A 89 -5.66 7.46 -5.84
CA SER A 89 -6.71 7.37 -4.83
C SER A 89 -6.53 6.12 -3.98
N VAL A 90 -6.19 6.31 -2.71
CA VAL A 90 -6.06 5.22 -1.73
C VAL A 90 -7.40 4.54 -1.48
N VAL A 91 -8.49 5.30 -1.43
CA VAL A 91 -9.85 4.77 -1.23
C VAL A 91 -10.24 3.83 -2.38
N ALA A 92 -9.93 4.23 -3.62
CA ALA A 92 -10.19 3.39 -4.79
C ALA A 92 -9.37 2.10 -4.77
N ALA A 93 -8.11 2.16 -4.32
CA ALA A 93 -7.27 0.98 -4.12
C ALA A 93 -7.87 0.04 -3.08
N ALA A 94 -8.23 0.57 -1.90
CA ALA A 94 -8.81 -0.21 -0.81
C ALA A 94 -10.11 -0.90 -1.24
N PHE A 95 -11.01 -0.17 -1.89
CA PHE A 95 -12.27 -0.72 -2.40
C PHE A 95 -12.05 -1.85 -3.42
N ALA A 96 -11.17 -1.62 -4.40
CA ALA A 96 -10.84 -2.62 -5.39
C ALA A 96 -10.19 -3.87 -4.79
N CYS A 97 -9.26 -3.69 -3.83
CA CYS A 97 -8.63 -4.81 -3.12
C CYS A 97 -9.65 -5.60 -2.31
N THR A 98 -10.58 -4.95 -1.64
CA THR A 98 -11.63 -5.64 -0.86
C THR A 98 -12.50 -6.54 -1.74
N ILE A 99 -12.86 -6.08 -2.94
CA ILE A 99 -13.65 -6.88 -3.90
C ILE A 99 -12.80 -7.96 -4.54
N ALA A 100 -11.55 -7.67 -4.90
CA ALA A 100 -10.69 -8.59 -5.63
C ALA A 100 -10.05 -9.67 -4.74
N ALA A 101 -9.80 -9.40 -3.45
CA ALA A 101 -9.10 -10.31 -2.57
C ALA A 101 -9.71 -11.71 -2.46
N PRO A 102 -11.04 -11.89 -2.30
CA PRO A 102 -11.65 -13.22 -2.28
C PRO A 102 -11.40 -14.00 -3.57
N TRP A 103 -11.54 -13.34 -4.71
CA TRP A 103 -11.32 -13.97 -6.03
C TRP A 103 -9.86 -14.35 -6.26
N ILE A 104 -8.93 -13.46 -5.87
CA ILE A 104 -7.49 -13.74 -5.94
C ILE A 104 -7.16 -14.94 -5.06
N LEU A 105 -7.73 -15.02 -3.86
CA LEU A 105 -7.48 -16.12 -2.92
C LEU A 105 -8.00 -17.46 -3.48
N ILE A 106 -9.19 -17.48 -4.07
CA ILE A 106 -9.74 -18.67 -4.76
C ILE A 106 -8.80 -19.09 -5.89
N LEU A 107 -8.37 -18.14 -6.73
CA LEU A 107 -7.49 -18.41 -7.86
C LEU A 107 -6.12 -18.93 -7.39
N VAL A 108 -5.53 -18.33 -6.37
CA VAL A 108 -4.24 -18.76 -5.80
C VAL A 108 -4.35 -20.17 -5.23
N ASN A 109 -5.40 -20.50 -4.48
CA ASN A 109 -5.62 -21.85 -3.97
C ASN A 109 -5.82 -22.88 -5.09
N ALA A 110 -6.55 -22.49 -6.15
CA ALA A 110 -6.83 -23.38 -7.28
C ALA A 110 -5.59 -23.62 -8.17
N THR A 111 -4.66 -22.68 -8.24
CA THR A 111 -3.45 -22.73 -9.07
C THR A 111 -2.20 -23.03 -8.25
N ALA A 112 -1.60 -22.01 -7.66
CA ALA A 112 -0.34 -22.09 -6.93
C ALA A 112 -0.45 -23.02 -5.70
N GLY A 113 -1.59 -23.05 -5.01
CA GLY A 113 -1.83 -23.93 -3.87
C GLY A 113 -1.74 -25.41 -4.25
N ARG A 114 -2.25 -25.78 -5.43
CA ARG A 114 -2.16 -27.16 -5.94
C ARG A 114 -0.74 -27.55 -6.36
N TRP A 115 0.02 -26.61 -6.94
CA TRP A 115 1.39 -26.85 -7.40
C TRP A 115 2.41 -26.89 -6.25
N LEU A 116 2.22 -26.01 -5.28
CA LEU A 116 3.14 -25.85 -4.14
C LEU A 116 2.63 -26.52 -2.85
N THR A 117 1.53 -27.29 -2.94
CA THR A 117 0.95 -28.08 -1.82
C THR A 117 0.67 -27.24 -0.56
N PHE A 118 0.15 -26.02 -0.71
CA PHE A 118 -0.34 -25.22 0.40
C PHE A 118 -1.83 -24.85 0.23
N TYR A 119 -2.49 -24.58 1.32
CA TYR A 119 -3.86 -24.11 1.36
C TYR A 119 -3.96 -22.85 2.23
N LEU A 120 -4.58 -21.82 1.68
CA LEU A 120 -4.83 -20.56 2.38
C LEU A 120 -6.30 -20.52 2.81
N PRO A 121 -6.59 -20.61 4.11
CA PRO A 121 -7.95 -20.52 4.62
C PRO A 121 -8.49 -19.12 4.35
N MET A 122 -9.72 -19.06 3.78
CA MET A 122 -10.24 -17.81 3.22
C MET A 122 -10.51 -16.76 4.30
N ILE A 123 -11.20 -17.14 5.37
CA ILE A 123 -11.64 -16.19 6.41
C ILE A 123 -10.44 -15.62 7.14
N GLU A 124 -9.52 -16.47 7.56
CA GLU A 124 -8.32 -16.09 8.30
C GLU A 124 -7.39 -15.21 7.47
N THR A 125 -7.24 -15.55 6.18
CA THR A 125 -6.40 -14.75 5.28
C THR A 125 -7.02 -13.38 4.99
N LEU A 126 -8.32 -13.31 4.76
CA LEU A 126 -9.02 -12.03 4.57
C LEU A 126 -9.01 -11.20 5.85
N ALA A 127 -9.21 -11.81 7.02
CA ALA A 127 -9.11 -11.12 8.30
C ALA A 127 -7.69 -10.55 8.52
N ALA A 128 -6.65 -11.32 8.24
CA ALA A 128 -5.27 -10.85 8.30
C ALA A 128 -5.00 -9.67 7.36
N MET A 129 -5.57 -9.68 6.14
CA MET A 129 -5.47 -8.57 5.20
C MET A 129 -6.14 -7.30 5.74
N VAL A 130 -7.33 -7.41 6.31
CA VAL A 130 -8.07 -6.26 6.87
C VAL A 130 -7.33 -5.67 8.07
N ILE A 131 -6.82 -6.51 8.96
CA ILE A 131 -6.04 -6.06 10.13
C ILE A 131 -4.77 -5.37 9.67
N ALA A 132 -4.00 -5.98 8.76
CA ALA A 132 -2.79 -5.40 8.21
C ALA A 132 -3.06 -4.05 7.51
N TYR A 133 -4.14 -3.96 6.75
CA TYR A 133 -4.57 -2.71 6.12
C TYR A 133 -4.87 -1.62 7.16
N ALA A 134 -5.57 -1.95 8.24
CA ALA A 134 -5.89 -0.98 9.29
C ALA A 134 -4.61 -0.41 9.94
N PHE A 135 -3.60 -1.24 10.21
CA PHE A 135 -2.30 -0.77 10.69
C PHE A 135 -1.58 0.12 9.67
N GLY A 136 -1.58 -0.30 8.40
CA GLY A 136 -0.98 0.46 7.31
C GLY A 136 -1.66 1.83 7.13
N GLU A 137 -2.99 1.88 7.16
CA GLU A 137 -3.74 3.12 7.04
C GLU A 137 -3.49 4.05 8.24
N GLY A 138 -3.48 3.51 9.46
CA GLY A 138 -3.20 4.29 10.67
C GLY A 138 -1.85 5.01 10.59
N ILE A 139 -0.79 4.30 10.18
CA ILE A 139 0.54 4.89 9.99
C ILE A 139 0.56 5.83 8.77
N GLY A 140 -0.12 5.46 7.68
CA GLY A 140 -0.24 6.30 6.49
C GLY A 140 -0.90 7.67 6.77
N ARG A 141 -1.78 7.76 7.76
CA ARG A 141 -2.36 9.05 8.22
C ARG A 141 -1.29 9.99 8.78
N LEU A 142 -0.23 9.47 9.37
CA LEU A 142 0.90 10.31 9.81
C LEU A 142 1.60 10.98 8.62
N ALA A 143 1.67 10.31 7.48
CA ALA A 143 2.15 10.93 6.25
C ALA A 143 1.27 12.10 5.80
N CYS A 144 -0.05 11.93 5.83
CA CYS A 144 -0.99 13.00 5.50
C CYS A 144 -0.88 14.19 6.47
N ILE A 145 -0.71 13.92 7.77
CA ILE A 145 -0.53 14.96 8.79
C ILE A 145 0.79 15.70 8.55
N SER A 146 1.88 14.99 8.27
CA SER A 146 3.19 15.60 8.01
C SER A 146 3.19 16.50 6.78
N PHE A 147 2.40 16.15 5.77
CA PHE A 147 2.20 16.95 4.56
C PHE A 147 1.16 18.08 4.73
N GLY A 148 0.29 17.95 5.74
CA GLY A 148 -0.79 18.90 6.03
C GLY A 148 -1.90 18.90 4.97
N CYS A 149 -2.14 17.75 4.29
CA CYS A 149 -3.15 17.65 3.23
C CYS A 149 -4.51 17.17 3.74
N CYS A 150 -4.55 16.38 4.79
CA CYS A 150 -5.76 15.79 5.33
C CYS A 150 -5.84 16.06 6.84
N TYR A 151 -6.63 17.02 7.20
CA TYR A 151 -7.01 17.23 8.61
C TYR A 151 -8.25 16.38 8.88
N GLY A 152 -8.01 15.17 9.30
CA GLY A 152 -8.90 14.21 9.95
C GLY A 152 -10.32 14.11 9.48
#